data_9b61e6c73ff8cc50769e1f3b60127cd9
#
_entry.id   9b61e6c73ff8cc50769e1f3b60127cd9
#
_cell.length_a   1.000
_cell.length_b   1.000
_cell.length_c   1.000
_cell.angle_alpha   90.00
_cell.angle_beta   90.00
_cell.angle_gamma   90.00
#
_symmetry.space_group_name_H-M   'P 1'
#
loop_
_entity.id
_entity.type
_entity.pdbx_description
1 polymer ?
#
loop_
_entity_poly.entity_id
_entity_poly.type
_entity_poly.pdbx_seq_one_letter_code
_entity_poly.pdbx_strand_id
1 'polypeptide(L)'
;MILMPFLLLMQSSDAETYDTLLRCAAFHTIEAERLVRDEGAAAGDAQNATANDFTQTARAMLSEDNDANAVETDLAQRKAEYLDTLAKGEVNEVAAQWTALELACKELYPMLSRINADSISGESR
;
A
#
# COMPACT_ATOMS: atom_id res chain seq x y z
N MET A 1 15.23 -7.35 12.63
CA MET A 1 14.58 -7.74 12.45
C MET A 1 13.47 -7.78 11.68
N ILE A 2 13.64 -8.24 10.60
CA ILE A 2 12.72 -8.28 9.61
C ILE A 2 11.62 -9.17 9.87
N LEU A 3 11.76 -10.08 10.75
CA LEU A 3 10.71 -10.97 11.02
C LEU A 3 9.53 -10.33 11.61
N MET A 4 9.70 -9.13 12.09
CA MET A 4 8.68 -8.57 12.86
C MET A 4 7.78 -7.58 12.20
N PRO A 5 7.92 -7.22 10.92
CA PRO A 5 7.06 -6.18 10.37
C PRO A 5 5.58 -6.54 10.53
N PHE A 6 5.25 -7.83 10.41
CA PHE A 6 3.88 -8.25 10.54
C PHE A 6 3.38 -8.13 11.96
N LEU A 7 4.16 -8.59 12.92
CA LEU A 7 3.79 -8.45 14.32
C LEU A 7 3.76 -7.00 14.76
N LEU A 8 4.73 -6.23 14.28
CA LEU A 8 4.75 -4.81 14.57
C LEU A 8 3.51 -4.12 14.04
N LEU A 9 3.08 -4.50 12.83
CA LEU A 9 1.91 -3.91 12.24
C LEU A 9 0.67 -4.19 13.07
N MET A 10 0.53 -5.38 13.61
CA MET A 10 -0.60 -5.71 14.44
C MET A 10 -0.60 -4.97 15.76
N GLN A 11 0.56 -4.50 16.18
CA GLN A 11 0.70 -3.74 17.42
C GLN A 11 0.86 -2.25 17.15
N SER A 12 0.86 -1.87 15.87
CA SER A 12 1.09 -0.49 15.48
C SER A 12 -0.15 0.36 15.68
N SER A 13 0.07 1.66 15.73
CA SER A 13 -1.04 2.59 15.76
C SER A 13 -1.78 2.55 14.43
N ASP A 14 -2.99 3.07 14.42
CA ASP A 14 -3.77 3.17 13.19
C ASP A 14 -3.05 4.00 12.14
N ALA A 15 -2.33 5.04 12.58
CA ALA A 15 -1.60 5.90 11.65
C ALA A 15 -0.52 5.12 10.91
N GLU A 16 0.18 4.22 11.62
CA GLU A 16 1.22 3.41 11.00
C GLU A 16 0.64 2.38 10.05
N THR A 17 -0.49 1.78 10.43
CA THR A 17 -1.16 0.82 9.57
C THR A 17 -1.66 1.50 8.30
N TYR A 18 -2.26 2.67 8.45
CA TYR A 18 -2.74 3.46 7.32
C TYR A 18 -1.59 3.77 6.36
N ASP A 19 -0.45 4.21 6.89
CA ASP A 19 0.71 4.53 6.06
C ASP A 19 1.20 3.30 5.29
N THR A 20 1.26 2.15 5.96
CA THR A 20 1.71 0.91 5.31
C THR A 20 0.76 0.50 4.20
N LEU A 21 -0.55 0.61 4.44
CA LEU A 21 -1.54 0.28 3.41
C LEU A 21 -1.35 1.16 2.18
N LEU A 22 -1.10 2.46 2.38
CA LEU A 22 -0.88 3.35 1.26
C LEU A 22 0.42 3.07 0.53
N ARG A 23 1.46 2.67 1.24
CA ARG A 23 2.72 2.31 0.59
C ARG A 23 2.53 1.08 -0.29
N CYS A 24 1.75 0.11 0.17
CA CYS A 24 1.47 -1.06 -0.65
C CYS A 24 0.58 -0.72 -1.84
N ALA A 25 -0.39 0.18 -1.66
CA ALA A 25 -1.20 0.65 -2.79
C ALA A 25 -0.32 1.35 -3.82
N ALA A 26 0.62 2.19 -3.38
CA ALA A 26 1.53 2.88 -4.28
C ALA A 26 2.42 1.88 -5.02
N PHE A 27 2.94 0.89 -4.31
CA PHE A 27 3.79 -0.14 -4.91
C PHE A 27 3.06 -0.83 -6.06
N HIS A 28 1.85 -1.32 -5.80
CA HIS A 28 1.10 -2.06 -6.81
C HIS A 28 0.65 -1.16 -7.95
N THR A 29 0.38 0.12 -7.68
CA THR A 29 0.04 1.07 -8.73
C THR A 29 1.22 1.26 -9.68
N ILE A 30 2.43 1.42 -9.13
CA ILE A 30 3.63 1.59 -9.94
C ILE A 30 3.91 0.33 -10.76
N GLU A 31 3.75 -0.84 -10.13
CA GLU A 31 3.96 -2.10 -10.84
C GLU A 31 2.94 -2.29 -11.96
N ALA A 32 1.69 -1.87 -11.71
CA ALA A 32 0.67 -1.95 -12.75
C ALA A 32 1.05 -1.07 -13.94
N GLU A 33 1.53 0.14 -13.68
CA GLU A 33 1.92 1.05 -14.75
C GLU A 33 3.09 0.49 -15.55
N ARG A 34 4.04 -0.14 -14.85
CA ARG A 34 5.18 -0.76 -15.51
C ARG A 34 4.73 -1.89 -16.43
N LEU A 35 3.84 -2.75 -15.96
CA LEU A 35 3.35 -3.87 -16.73
C LEU A 35 2.55 -3.40 -17.94
N VAL A 36 1.73 -2.37 -17.77
CA VAL A 36 0.97 -1.80 -18.88
C VAL A 36 1.92 -1.26 -19.96
N ARG A 37 2.95 -0.56 -19.53
CA ARG A 37 3.92 0.01 -20.47
C ARG A 37 4.69 -1.07 -21.22
N ASP A 38 5.07 -2.14 -20.50
CA ASP A 38 5.91 -3.17 -21.08
C ASP A 38 5.15 -4.28 -21.81
N GLU A 39 3.93 -4.58 -21.35
CA GLU A 39 3.21 -5.77 -21.82
C GLU A 39 1.78 -5.51 -22.30
N GLY A 40 1.30 -4.30 -22.21
CA GLY A 40 -0.04 -3.96 -22.71
C GLY A 40 -1.04 -3.68 -21.60
N ALA A 41 -2.17 -3.10 -21.99
CA ALA A 41 -3.14 -2.57 -21.04
C ALA A 41 -3.66 -3.59 -20.03
N ALA A 42 -3.94 -4.80 -20.48
CA ALA A 42 -4.51 -5.81 -19.58
C ALA A 42 -3.49 -6.36 -18.60
N ALA A 43 -2.20 -6.18 -18.86
CA ALA A 43 -1.17 -6.75 -18.01
C ALA A 43 -1.14 -6.13 -16.60
N GLY A 44 -1.69 -4.93 -16.46
CA GLY A 44 -1.71 -4.26 -15.15
C GLY A 44 -2.95 -4.52 -14.33
N ASP A 45 -3.93 -5.28 -14.86
CA ASP A 45 -5.22 -5.42 -14.20
C ASP A 45 -5.14 -6.02 -12.80
N ALA A 46 -4.36 -7.09 -12.64
CA ALA A 46 -4.23 -7.74 -11.34
C ALA A 46 -3.56 -6.83 -10.32
N GLN A 47 -2.54 -6.10 -10.74
CA GLN A 47 -1.84 -5.18 -9.85
C GLN A 47 -2.74 -4.01 -9.47
N ASN A 48 -3.53 -3.50 -10.40
CA ASN A 48 -4.47 -2.43 -10.11
C ASN A 48 -5.54 -2.89 -9.14
N ALA A 49 -6.04 -4.11 -9.29
CA ALA A 49 -7.04 -4.65 -8.37
C ALA A 49 -6.47 -4.75 -6.96
N THR A 50 -5.23 -5.24 -6.83
CA THR A 50 -4.57 -5.33 -5.54
C THR A 50 -4.35 -3.94 -4.93
N ALA A 51 -3.90 -2.99 -5.74
CA ALA A 51 -3.71 -1.61 -5.28
C ALA A 51 -5.03 -1.04 -4.76
N ASN A 52 -6.12 -1.31 -5.47
CA ASN A 52 -7.43 -0.82 -5.05
C ASN A 52 -7.85 -1.43 -3.72
N ASP A 53 -7.55 -2.71 -3.50
CA ASP A 53 -7.88 -3.36 -2.23
C ASP A 53 -7.16 -2.68 -1.06
N PHE A 54 -5.88 -2.37 -1.22
CA PHE A 54 -5.13 -1.65 -0.21
C PHE A 54 -5.71 -0.24 0.01
N THR A 55 -6.05 0.43 -1.08
CA THR A 55 -6.59 1.79 -1.00
C THR A 55 -7.94 1.82 -0.27
N GLN A 56 -8.80 0.86 -0.58
CA GLN A 56 -10.11 0.80 0.07
C GLN A 56 -9.98 0.49 1.56
N THR A 57 -9.04 -0.37 1.92
CA THR A 57 -8.80 -0.69 3.32
C THR A 57 -8.29 0.55 4.06
N ALA A 58 -7.37 1.30 3.44
CA ALA A 58 -6.88 2.54 4.03
C ALA A 58 -8.01 3.54 4.22
N ARG A 59 -8.89 3.64 3.21
CA ARG A 59 -10.02 4.56 3.28
C ARG A 59 -10.95 4.20 4.43
N ALA A 60 -11.15 2.91 4.67
CA ALA A 60 -12.00 2.45 5.75
C ALA A 60 -11.46 2.80 7.13
N MET A 61 -10.16 3.07 7.24
CA MET A 61 -9.56 3.42 8.51
C MET A 61 -9.70 4.90 8.87
N LEU A 62 -10.07 5.75 7.90
CA LEU A 62 -10.21 7.17 8.18
C LEU A 62 -11.51 7.45 8.90
N SER A 63 -11.49 8.42 9.80
CA SER A 63 -12.71 8.82 10.47
C SER A 63 -13.55 9.69 9.52
N GLU A 64 -14.81 9.88 9.88
CA GLU A 64 -15.70 10.69 9.07
C GLU A 64 -15.28 12.14 9.00
N ASP A 65 -14.47 12.57 9.95
CA ASP A 65 -14.01 13.95 9.99
C ASP A 65 -12.90 14.24 8.99
N ASN A 66 -12.32 13.20 8.41
CA ASN A 66 -11.25 13.40 7.45
C ASN A 66 -11.80 13.73 6.08
N ASP A 67 -11.03 14.53 5.34
CA ASP A 67 -11.38 14.90 3.97
C ASP A 67 -11.47 13.62 3.12
N ALA A 68 -12.53 13.52 2.33
CA ALA A 68 -12.72 12.40 1.44
C ALA A 68 -11.56 12.22 0.46
N ASN A 69 -10.85 13.31 0.17
CA ASN A 69 -9.72 13.27 -0.76
C ASN A 69 -8.38 12.96 -0.09
N ALA A 70 -8.38 12.76 1.23
CA ALA A 70 -7.13 12.55 1.94
C ALA A 70 -6.39 11.31 1.44
N VAL A 71 -7.12 10.23 1.17
CA VAL A 71 -6.50 8.99 0.72
C VAL A 71 -5.82 9.20 -0.64
N GLU A 72 -6.52 9.85 -1.55
CA GLU A 72 -5.95 10.11 -2.88
C GLU A 72 -4.71 10.98 -2.80
N THR A 73 -4.74 12.02 -1.96
CA THR A 73 -3.60 12.91 -1.79
C THR A 73 -2.42 12.16 -1.18
N ASP A 74 -2.67 11.40 -0.12
CA ASP A 74 -1.62 10.66 0.56
C ASP A 74 -1.04 9.58 -0.34
N LEU A 75 -1.89 8.89 -1.11
CA LEU A 75 -1.44 7.87 -2.04
C LEU A 75 -0.55 8.49 -3.12
N ALA A 76 -0.96 9.62 -3.68
CA ALA A 76 -0.17 10.30 -4.70
C ALA A 76 1.19 10.70 -4.15
N GLN A 77 1.24 11.12 -2.89
CA GLN A 77 2.48 11.50 -2.25
C GLN A 77 3.42 10.29 -2.09
N ARG A 78 2.89 9.16 -1.65
CA ARG A 78 3.70 7.95 -1.50
C ARG A 78 4.20 7.46 -2.85
N LYS A 79 3.35 7.52 -3.86
CA LYS A 79 3.74 7.13 -5.21
C LYS A 79 4.88 8.02 -5.72
N ALA A 80 4.75 9.34 -5.52
CA ALA A 80 5.78 10.27 -5.96
C ALA A 80 7.12 10.00 -5.26
N GLU A 81 7.09 9.69 -3.97
CA GLU A 81 8.30 9.36 -3.22
C GLU A 81 8.97 8.12 -3.79
N TYR A 82 8.19 7.09 -4.11
CA TYR A 82 8.76 5.87 -4.66
C TYR A 82 9.31 6.08 -6.06
N LEU A 83 8.61 6.83 -6.89
CA LEU A 83 9.10 7.12 -8.24
C LEU A 83 10.42 7.89 -8.18
N ASP A 84 10.53 8.82 -7.23
CA ASP A 84 11.77 9.57 -7.06
C ASP A 84 12.90 8.64 -6.63
N THR A 85 12.64 7.74 -5.70
CA THR A 85 13.64 6.77 -5.26
C THR A 85 14.07 5.87 -6.41
N LEU A 86 13.12 5.40 -7.21
CA LEU A 86 13.43 4.52 -8.34
C LEU A 86 14.29 5.24 -9.37
N ALA A 87 14.07 6.54 -9.54
CA ALA A 87 14.80 7.31 -10.53
C ALA A 87 16.21 7.69 -10.07
N LYS A 88 16.39 7.91 -8.77
CA LYS A 88 17.64 8.45 -8.25
C LYS A 88 18.49 7.48 -7.46
N GLY A 89 17.93 6.38 -7.00
CA GLY A 89 18.62 5.46 -6.13
C GLY A 89 19.63 4.61 -6.88
N GLU A 90 20.56 4.04 -6.12
CA GLU A 90 21.53 3.11 -6.67
C GLU A 90 20.79 1.82 -7.05
N VAL A 91 21.06 1.29 -8.23
CA VAL A 91 20.27 0.22 -8.83
C VAL A 91 20.10 -0.99 -7.91
N ASN A 92 21.19 -1.48 -7.33
CA ASN A 92 21.11 -2.68 -6.52
C ASN A 92 20.39 -2.44 -5.19
N GLU A 93 20.60 -1.28 -4.60
CA GLU A 93 19.90 -0.92 -3.37
C GLU A 93 18.42 -0.75 -3.60
N VAL A 94 18.07 -0.09 -4.69
CA VAL A 94 16.67 0.14 -5.04
C VAL A 94 15.98 -1.18 -5.30
N ALA A 95 16.63 -2.08 -6.05
CA ALA A 95 16.05 -3.38 -6.34
C ALA A 95 15.81 -4.17 -5.06
N ALA A 96 16.76 -4.13 -4.12
CA ALA A 96 16.60 -4.83 -2.86
C ALA A 96 15.46 -4.25 -2.02
N GLN A 97 15.36 -2.93 -1.97
CA GLN A 97 14.29 -2.27 -1.23
C GLN A 97 12.93 -2.56 -1.86
N TRP A 98 12.87 -2.56 -3.20
CA TRP A 98 11.63 -2.82 -3.91
C TRP A 98 11.15 -4.25 -3.68
N THR A 99 12.08 -5.20 -3.69
CA THR A 99 11.76 -6.60 -3.42
C THR A 99 11.27 -6.78 -1.97
N ALA A 100 11.91 -6.10 -1.03
CA ALA A 100 11.50 -6.17 0.37
C ALA A 100 10.09 -5.61 0.55
N LEU A 101 9.78 -4.52 -0.13
CA LEU A 101 8.46 -3.92 -0.08
C LEU A 101 7.42 -4.87 -0.69
N GLU A 102 7.77 -5.49 -1.81
CA GLU A 102 6.88 -6.46 -2.44
C GLU A 102 6.52 -7.59 -1.49
N LEU A 103 7.51 -8.14 -0.79
CA LEU A 103 7.28 -9.22 0.14
C LEU A 103 6.43 -8.77 1.33
N ALA A 104 6.69 -7.60 1.85
CA ALA A 104 5.91 -7.07 2.97
C ALA A 104 4.45 -6.89 2.57
N CYS A 105 4.21 -6.38 1.37
CA CYS A 105 2.86 -6.17 0.90
C CYS A 105 2.15 -7.48 0.62
N LYS A 106 2.89 -8.47 0.13
CA LYS A 106 2.32 -9.79 -0.12
C LYS A 106 1.88 -10.44 1.19
N GLU A 107 2.66 -10.25 2.25
CA GLU A 107 2.30 -10.79 3.55
C GLU A 107 1.12 -10.06 4.18
N LEU A 108 1.02 -8.78 3.92
CA LEU A 108 -0.07 -7.97 4.47
C LEU A 108 -1.40 -8.21 3.77
N TYR A 109 -1.36 -8.55 2.49
CA TYR A 109 -2.57 -8.63 1.69
C TYR A 109 -3.65 -9.53 2.30
N PRO A 110 -3.33 -10.74 2.78
CA PRO A 110 -4.36 -11.60 3.37
C PRO A 110 -5.01 -11.02 4.62
N MET A 111 -4.41 -10.00 5.21
CA MET A 111 -4.93 -9.39 6.43
C MET A 111 -5.95 -8.30 6.16
N LEU A 112 -6.12 -7.89 4.91
CA LEU A 112 -6.96 -6.74 4.59
C LEU A 112 -8.40 -6.92 5.04
N SER A 113 -8.95 -8.10 4.86
CA SER A 113 -10.35 -8.33 5.26
C SER A 113 -10.51 -8.21 6.77
N ARG A 114 -9.50 -8.64 7.54
CA ARG A 114 -9.55 -8.50 9.00
C ARG A 114 -9.44 -7.04 9.40
N ILE A 115 -8.54 -6.29 8.78
CA ILE A 115 -8.39 -4.87 9.07
C ILE A 115 -9.68 -4.12 8.77
N ASN A 116 -10.31 -4.43 7.63
CA ASN A 116 -11.57 -3.82 7.27
C ASN A 116 -12.66 -4.16 8.29
N ALA A 117 -12.74 -5.41 8.72
CA ALA A 117 -13.74 -5.83 9.69
C ALA A 117 -13.55 -5.12 11.03
N ASP A 118 -12.31 -4.99 11.46
CA ASP A 118 -12.01 -4.30 12.71
C ASP A 118 -12.37 -2.82 12.63
N SER A 119 -12.09 -2.19 11.51
CA SER A 119 -12.42 -0.78 11.32
C SER A 119 -13.93 -0.56 11.36
N ILE A 120 -14.67 -1.41 10.68
CA ILE A 120 -16.13 -1.31 10.64
C ILE A 120 -16.71 -1.58 12.03
N SER A 121 -16.21 -2.60 12.70
CA SER A 121 -16.68 -2.91 14.05
C SER A 121 -16.38 -1.77 15.02
N GLY A 122 -15.23 -1.15 14.88
CA GLY A 122 -14.88 0.00 15.69
C GLY A 122 -15.84 1.15 15.48
N GLU A 123 -16.25 1.35 14.25
CA GLU A 123 -17.22 2.41 13.96
C GLU A 123 -18.59 2.11 14.54
N SER A 124 -18.94 0.87 14.62
CA SER A 124 -20.24 0.49 15.12
C SER A 124 -20.36 0.63 16.61
N ARG A 125 -19.29 0.79 17.32
CA ARG A 125 -19.29 0.91 18.74
C ARG A 125 -19.41 2.35 19.18
#